data_8527b386d6bc137802f166c7b34b5ef5
#
_entry.id   8527b386d6bc137802f166c7b34b5ef5
#
_cell.length_a   1.000
_cell.length_b   1.000
_cell.length_c   1.000
_cell.angle_alpha   90.00
_cell.angle_beta   90.00
_cell.angle_gamma   90.00
#
_symmetry.space_group_name_H-M   'P 1'
#
loop_
_entity.id
_entity.type
_entity.pdbx_description
1 polymer ?
#
loop_
_entity_poly.entity_id
_entity_poly.type
_entity_poly.pdbx_seq_one_letter_code
_entity_poly.pdbx_strand_id
1 'polypeptide(L)'
;MIKLLYSPKSAERFIRRHDGVIRAVAARYALPAPFIRALLYTELVRIDLLDPVADLLVRLSGHGAGGLLRKRDSSTGCGQIFGFVAINAANFAVERGLTDYSALGLPERRLDPDSPADLRLVWTRLNRDPAFNIEMSSLNLIAAADEVTGRIDFPSFSPEEIQRIYTRYNGTAPQITAYGREAYSHYLRYAAAEAEH
;
A
#
# COMPACT_ATOMS: atom_id res chain seq x y z
N MET A 1 -7.83 -6.07 -25.22
CA MET A 1 -6.64 -6.44 -24.39
C MET A 1 -6.18 -5.15 -23.70
N ILE A 2 -6.41 -5.01 -22.39
CA ILE A 2 -5.99 -3.84 -21.61
C ILE A 2 -4.46 -3.86 -21.55
N LYS A 3 -3.84 -2.75 -21.95
CA LYS A 3 -2.37 -2.67 -22.00
C LYS A 3 -1.87 -2.26 -20.61
N LEU A 4 -1.21 -3.16 -19.89
CA LEU A 4 -0.60 -2.90 -18.59
C LEU A 4 0.54 -1.89 -18.73
N LEU A 5 0.65 -0.95 -17.78
CA LEU A 5 1.71 0.08 -17.77
C LEU A 5 3.06 -0.51 -17.38
N TYR A 6 3.06 -1.50 -16.48
CA TYR A 6 4.28 -2.16 -16.04
C TYR A 6 4.34 -3.59 -16.55
N SER A 7 5.42 -3.90 -17.29
CA SER A 7 5.78 -5.30 -17.53
C SER A 7 6.38 -5.93 -16.27
N PRO A 8 6.39 -7.28 -16.13
CA PRO A 8 7.07 -7.95 -15.04
C PRO A 8 8.52 -7.48 -14.84
N LYS A 9 9.27 -7.27 -15.95
CA LYS A 9 10.65 -6.76 -15.90
C LYS A 9 10.75 -5.33 -15.37
N SER A 10 9.78 -4.46 -15.69
CA SER A 10 9.78 -3.09 -15.18
C SER A 10 9.36 -3.02 -13.71
N ALA A 11 8.45 -3.86 -13.26
CA ALA A 11 8.11 -4.00 -11.84
C ALA A 11 9.32 -4.47 -11.01
N GLU A 12 10.05 -5.50 -11.47
CA GLU A 12 11.28 -5.96 -10.84
C GLU A 12 12.35 -4.87 -10.77
N ARG A 13 12.50 -4.08 -11.85
CA ARG A 13 13.46 -2.95 -11.88
C ARG A 13 13.06 -1.87 -10.88
N PHE A 14 11.78 -1.59 -10.74
CA PHE A 14 11.26 -0.64 -9.76
C PHE A 14 11.60 -1.10 -8.33
N ILE A 15 11.30 -2.37 -7.99
CA ILE A 15 11.56 -2.95 -6.67
C ILE A 15 13.05 -2.88 -6.35
N ARG A 16 13.93 -3.31 -7.27
CA ARG A 16 15.39 -3.20 -7.07
C ARG A 16 15.86 -1.77 -6.85
N ARG A 17 15.31 -0.80 -7.58
CA ARG A 17 15.67 0.62 -7.40
C ARG A 17 15.31 1.14 -6.01
N HIS A 18 14.22 0.65 -5.43
CA HIS A 18 13.72 1.09 -4.13
C HIS A 18 14.03 0.12 -2.99
N ASP A 19 14.91 -0.87 -3.22
CA ASP A 19 15.21 -1.91 -2.23
C ASP A 19 15.72 -1.35 -0.90
N GLY A 20 16.53 -0.29 -0.94
CA GLY A 20 16.99 0.40 0.27
C GLY A 20 15.84 0.97 1.11
N VAL A 21 14.82 1.56 0.46
CA VAL A 21 13.63 2.06 1.14
C VAL A 21 12.81 0.90 1.70
N ILE A 22 12.60 -0.15 0.90
CA ILE A 22 11.85 -1.35 1.32
C ILE A 22 12.49 -1.97 2.57
N ARG A 23 13.81 -2.16 2.58
CA ARG A 23 14.54 -2.70 3.75
C ARG A 23 14.46 -1.79 4.96
N ALA A 24 14.57 -0.47 4.77
CA ALA A 24 14.45 0.49 5.87
C ALA A 24 13.06 0.46 6.52
N VAL A 25 12.00 0.41 5.71
CA VAL A 25 10.61 0.28 6.19
C VAL A 25 10.39 -1.08 6.85
N ALA A 26 10.88 -2.16 6.25
CA ALA A 26 10.81 -3.51 6.80
C ALA A 26 11.45 -3.58 8.20
N ALA A 27 12.65 -3.03 8.34
CA ALA A 27 13.36 -2.99 9.63
C ALA A 27 12.63 -2.13 10.67
N ARG A 28 12.10 -0.95 10.25
CA ARG A 28 11.40 -0.03 11.15
C ARG A 28 10.17 -0.67 11.79
N TYR A 29 9.42 -1.45 11.04
CA TYR A 29 8.14 -2.01 11.47
C TYR A 29 8.17 -3.53 11.72
N ALA A 30 9.34 -4.14 11.76
CA ALA A 30 9.52 -5.59 11.91
C ALA A 30 8.73 -6.42 10.88
N LEU A 31 8.63 -5.91 9.64
CA LEU A 31 8.02 -6.59 8.51
C LEU A 31 9.08 -7.40 7.75
N PRO A 32 8.79 -8.60 7.26
CA PRO A 32 9.67 -9.25 6.28
C PRO A 32 9.72 -8.43 4.98
N ALA A 33 10.91 -8.05 4.50
CA ALA A 33 11.04 -7.31 3.24
C ALA A 33 10.38 -8.02 2.04
N PRO A 34 10.42 -9.37 1.91
CA PRO A 34 9.66 -10.11 0.90
C PRO A 34 8.16 -9.81 0.89
N PHE A 35 7.58 -9.51 2.06
CA PHE A 35 6.15 -9.18 2.17
C PHE A 35 5.82 -7.87 1.44
N ILE A 36 6.65 -6.86 1.63
CA ILE A 36 6.51 -5.56 0.95
C ILE A 36 6.79 -5.71 -0.55
N ARG A 37 7.87 -6.43 -0.92
CA ARG A 37 8.22 -6.65 -2.34
C ARG A 37 7.10 -7.36 -3.11
N ALA A 38 6.48 -8.38 -2.50
CA ALA A 38 5.38 -9.13 -3.10
C ALA A 38 4.15 -8.25 -3.33
N LEU A 39 3.79 -7.41 -2.36
CA LEU A 39 2.73 -6.43 -2.50
C LEU A 39 3.00 -5.51 -3.69
N LEU A 40 4.15 -4.82 -3.66
CA LEU A 40 4.50 -3.85 -4.70
C LEU A 40 4.55 -4.48 -6.09
N TYR A 41 5.08 -5.68 -6.21
CA TYR A 41 5.10 -6.40 -7.48
C TYR A 41 3.68 -6.68 -7.97
N THR A 42 2.81 -7.20 -7.09
CA THR A 42 1.42 -7.52 -7.42
C THR A 42 0.66 -6.28 -7.89
N GLU A 43 0.83 -5.15 -7.20
CA GLU A 43 0.20 -3.90 -7.59
C GLU A 43 0.75 -3.38 -8.93
N LEU A 44 2.07 -3.29 -9.08
CA LEU A 44 2.70 -2.74 -10.28
C LEU A 44 2.32 -3.50 -11.56
N VAL A 45 2.25 -4.83 -11.52
CA VAL A 45 1.89 -5.62 -12.71
C VAL A 45 0.39 -5.55 -13.04
N ARG A 46 -0.42 -4.99 -12.14
CA ARG A 46 -1.86 -4.80 -12.32
C ARG A 46 -2.25 -3.39 -12.75
N ILE A 47 -1.33 -2.41 -12.64
CA ILE A 47 -1.60 -1.03 -13.09
C ILE A 47 -1.92 -1.03 -14.58
N ASP A 48 -3.09 -0.53 -14.94
CA ASP A 48 -3.53 -0.39 -16.32
C ASP A 48 -3.55 1.08 -16.80
N LEU A 49 -3.98 1.30 -18.04
CA LEU A 49 -4.05 2.64 -18.62
C LEU A 49 -5.17 3.52 -18.06
N LEU A 50 -6.11 2.95 -17.29
CA LEU A 50 -7.22 3.68 -16.68
C LEU A 50 -6.81 4.31 -15.35
N ASP A 51 -5.80 3.76 -14.66
CA ASP A 51 -5.33 4.28 -13.37
C ASP A 51 -4.81 5.73 -13.48
N PRO A 52 -3.95 6.12 -14.45
CA PRO A 52 -3.56 7.51 -14.65
C PRO A 52 -4.73 8.44 -14.98
N VAL A 53 -5.76 7.95 -15.68
CA VAL A 53 -6.98 8.72 -15.96
C VAL A 53 -7.76 8.97 -14.68
N ALA A 54 -7.88 7.96 -13.82
CA ALA A 54 -8.49 8.10 -12.51
C ALA A 54 -7.75 9.13 -11.64
N ASP A 55 -6.42 9.07 -11.61
CA ASP A 55 -5.58 10.04 -10.91
C ASP A 55 -5.75 11.47 -11.44
N LEU A 56 -5.83 11.63 -12.77
CA LEU A 56 -6.09 12.93 -13.38
C LEU A 56 -7.45 13.49 -12.96
N LEU A 57 -8.49 12.67 -12.94
CA LEU A 57 -9.83 13.07 -12.49
C LEU A 57 -9.85 13.52 -11.03
N VAL A 58 -9.13 12.82 -10.14
CA VAL A 58 -9.00 13.20 -8.72
C VAL A 58 -8.29 14.54 -8.59
N ARG A 59 -7.20 14.76 -9.34
CA ARG A 59 -6.49 16.06 -9.37
C ARG A 59 -7.38 17.20 -9.83
N LEU A 60 -8.17 16.99 -10.89
CA LEU A 60 -9.08 18.01 -11.44
C LEU A 60 -10.27 18.30 -10.54
N SER A 61 -10.78 17.29 -9.82
CA SER A 61 -11.89 17.46 -8.87
C SER A 61 -11.47 18.15 -7.57
N GLY A 62 -10.16 18.27 -7.30
CA GLY A 62 -9.62 18.94 -6.11
C GLY A 62 -9.99 18.27 -4.79
N HIS A 63 -10.33 16.97 -4.80
CA HIS A 63 -10.82 16.21 -3.63
C HIS A 63 -12.11 16.78 -2.99
N GLY A 64 -12.77 17.73 -3.66
CA GLY A 64 -13.92 18.47 -3.15
C GLY A 64 -15.27 17.89 -3.57
N ALA A 65 -16.31 18.23 -2.80
CA ALA A 65 -17.67 17.72 -2.94
C ALA A 65 -18.55 18.56 -3.88
N GLY A 66 -18.12 18.90 -5.08
CA GLY A 66 -18.92 19.78 -5.92
C GLY A 66 -18.62 19.74 -7.41
N GLY A 67 -19.20 18.78 -8.16
CA GLY A 67 -19.12 18.77 -9.64
C GLY A 67 -19.56 17.46 -10.25
N LEU A 68 -19.83 17.47 -11.57
CA LEU A 68 -20.27 16.32 -12.36
C LEU A 68 -19.25 15.16 -12.39
N LEU A 69 -17.98 15.42 -12.02
CA LEU A 69 -16.88 14.46 -11.99
C LEU A 69 -16.37 14.25 -10.56
N ARG A 70 -17.25 13.79 -9.67
CA ARG A 70 -16.97 13.61 -8.24
C ARG A 70 -16.13 12.36 -7.94
N LYS A 71 -14.83 12.37 -8.24
CA LYS A 71 -13.94 11.36 -7.69
C LYS A 71 -13.14 11.98 -6.55
N ARG A 72 -13.51 11.69 -5.29
CA ARG A 72 -12.84 12.23 -4.09
C ARG A 72 -11.45 11.64 -3.90
N ASP A 73 -11.25 10.40 -4.34
CA ASP A 73 -10.04 9.62 -4.10
C ASP A 73 -9.86 8.55 -5.17
N SER A 74 -8.61 8.12 -5.39
CA SER A 74 -8.25 6.97 -6.21
C SER A 74 -7.06 6.24 -5.61
N SER A 75 -6.93 4.95 -5.93
CA SER A 75 -5.69 4.24 -5.65
C SER A 75 -4.56 4.85 -6.50
N THR A 76 -3.40 5.09 -5.90
CA THR A 76 -2.31 5.77 -6.59
C THR A 76 -0.93 5.29 -6.12
N GLY A 77 0.09 5.59 -6.94
CA GLY A 77 1.48 5.24 -6.66
C GLY A 77 1.79 3.74 -6.81
N CYS A 78 2.96 3.34 -6.31
CA CYS A 78 3.46 1.97 -6.53
C CYS A 78 2.72 0.88 -5.73
N GLY A 79 2.09 1.23 -4.62
CA GLY A 79 1.28 0.31 -3.81
C GLY A 79 -0.22 0.42 -4.10
N GLN A 80 -0.63 1.22 -5.10
CA GLN A 80 -2.03 1.41 -5.49
C GLN A 80 -2.97 1.61 -4.29
N ILE A 81 -2.56 2.48 -3.36
CA ILE A 81 -3.29 2.76 -2.12
C ILE A 81 -4.15 4.02 -2.26
N PHE A 82 -5.37 4.00 -1.74
CA PHE A 82 -6.24 5.16 -1.65
C PHE A 82 -5.78 6.12 -0.55
N GLY A 83 -6.01 7.42 -0.73
CA GLY A 83 -5.64 8.44 0.26
C GLY A 83 -6.32 8.22 1.61
N PHE A 84 -7.63 7.91 1.63
CA PHE A 84 -8.35 7.62 2.87
C PHE A 84 -7.83 6.36 3.58
N VAL A 85 -7.42 5.33 2.82
CA VAL A 85 -6.82 4.11 3.38
C VAL A 85 -5.46 4.41 4.01
N ALA A 86 -4.64 5.21 3.34
CA ALA A 86 -3.34 5.63 3.86
C ALA A 86 -3.49 6.49 5.13
N ILE A 87 -4.49 7.39 5.19
CA ILE A 87 -4.80 8.16 6.41
C ILE A 87 -5.17 7.22 7.56
N ASN A 88 -6.05 6.24 7.32
CA ASN A 88 -6.44 5.28 8.35
C ASN A 88 -5.25 4.42 8.80
N ALA A 89 -4.38 4.00 7.88
CA ALA A 89 -3.17 3.24 8.21
C ALA A 89 -2.18 4.07 9.04
N ALA A 90 -1.99 5.37 8.72
CA ALA A 90 -1.17 6.28 9.51
C ALA A 90 -1.75 6.48 10.92
N ASN A 91 -3.04 6.77 11.03
CA ASN A 91 -3.71 6.94 12.31
C ASN A 91 -3.60 5.66 13.17
N PHE A 92 -3.85 4.49 12.58
CA PHE A 92 -3.69 3.20 13.24
C PHE A 92 -2.27 3.00 13.77
N ALA A 93 -1.25 3.27 12.95
CA ALA A 93 0.15 3.10 13.33
C ALA A 93 0.55 4.02 14.50
N VAL A 94 0.09 5.27 14.49
CA VAL A 94 0.33 6.21 15.59
C VAL A 94 -0.41 5.78 16.86
N GLU A 95 -1.65 5.36 16.77
CA GLU A 95 -2.45 4.85 17.91
C GLU A 95 -1.85 3.59 18.54
N ARG A 96 -1.19 2.75 17.73
CA ARG A 96 -0.47 1.56 18.19
C ARG A 96 0.95 1.86 18.69
N GLY A 97 1.40 3.11 18.61
CA GLY A 97 2.77 3.51 19.02
C GLY A 97 3.87 2.97 18.11
N LEU A 98 3.55 2.59 16.87
CA LEU A 98 4.53 2.10 15.89
C LEU A 98 5.35 3.24 15.29
N THR A 99 4.79 4.45 15.24
CA THR A 99 5.40 5.66 14.69
C THR A 99 4.66 6.88 15.24
N ASP A 100 5.07 8.08 14.83
CA ASP A 100 4.34 9.34 15.03
C ASP A 100 4.14 10.08 13.71
N TYR A 101 3.27 11.06 13.70
CA TYR A 101 2.96 11.83 12.49
C TYR A 101 4.16 12.59 11.94
N SER A 102 5.04 13.09 12.79
CA SER A 102 6.23 13.84 12.36
C SER A 102 7.25 12.92 11.69
N ALA A 103 7.44 11.72 12.19
CA ALA A 103 8.29 10.70 11.55
C ALA A 103 7.77 10.29 10.16
N LEU A 104 6.45 10.33 9.96
CA LEU A 104 5.82 10.16 8.65
C LEU A 104 5.86 11.43 7.78
N GLY A 105 6.35 12.55 8.33
CA GLY A 105 6.32 13.86 7.69
C GLY A 105 4.90 14.37 7.46
N LEU A 106 3.98 14.03 8.35
CA LEU A 106 2.58 14.46 8.35
C LEU A 106 2.35 15.50 9.46
N PRO A 107 1.25 16.29 9.40
CA PRO A 107 0.89 17.20 10.48
C PRO A 107 0.73 16.46 11.82
N GLU A 108 1.24 17.05 12.92
CA GLU A 108 1.21 16.46 14.28
C GLU A 108 -0.21 16.49 14.90
N ARG A 109 -1.15 15.88 14.20
CA ARG A 109 -2.54 15.68 14.63
C ARG A 109 -3.14 14.46 13.94
N ARG A 110 -4.18 13.91 14.53
CA ARG A 110 -4.98 12.90 13.85
C ARG A 110 -5.50 13.46 12.52
N LEU A 111 -5.31 12.72 11.44
CA LEU A 111 -5.85 13.07 10.12
C LEU A 111 -7.28 12.55 9.97
N ASP A 112 -8.09 13.33 9.28
CA ASP A 112 -9.48 12.97 8.99
C ASP A 112 -9.59 12.43 7.55
N PRO A 113 -9.95 11.14 7.38
CA PRO A 113 -10.10 10.53 6.05
C PRO A 113 -11.25 11.14 5.24
N ASP A 114 -12.16 11.89 5.87
CA ASP A 114 -13.26 12.61 5.21
C ASP A 114 -12.93 14.06 4.89
N SER A 115 -11.84 14.60 5.45
CA SER A 115 -11.36 15.95 5.16
C SER A 115 -10.77 16.07 3.76
N PRO A 116 -11.31 16.92 2.86
CA PRO A 116 -10.72 17.15 1.56
C PRO A 116 -9.27 17.67 1.61
N ALA A 117 -8.92 18.41 2.67
CA ALA A 117 -7.57 18.94 2.84
C ALA A 117 -6.58 17.83 3.20
N ASP A 118 -6.93 16.93 4.11
CA ASP A 118 -6.09 15.80 4.51
C ASP A 118 -5.98 14.78 3.38
N LEU A 119 -7.07 14.48 2.69
CA LEU A 119 -7.04 13.63 1.48
C LEU A 119 -6.11 14.20 0.41
N ARG A 120 -6.22 15.51 0.10
CA ARG A 120 -5.34 16.15 -0.88
C ARG A 120 -3.88 16.06 -0.47
N LEU A 121 -3.56 16.33 0.80
CA LEU A 121 -2.21 16.27 1.34
C LEU A 121 -1.62 14.87 1.14
N VAL A 122 -2.29 13.85 1.67
CA VAL A 122 -1.80 12.47 1.67
C VAL A 122 -1.78 11.90 0.24
N TRP A 123 -2.88 12.05 -0.52
CA TRP A 123 -2.96 11.55 -1.89
C TRP A 123 -1.89 12.16 -2.81
N THR A 124 -1.66 13.48 -2.71
CA THR A 124 -0.63 14.14 -3.53
C THR A 124 0.75 13.57 -3.24
N ARG A 125 1.03 13.28 -1.98
CA ARG A 125 2.30 12.71 -1.57
C ARG A 125 2.43 11.24 -2.00
N LEU A 126 1.39 10.43 -1.84
CA LEU A 126 1.34 9.06 -2.36
C LEU A 126 1.66 8.98 -3.86
N ASN A 127 1.17 9.93 -4.62
CA ASN A 127 1.36 9.98 -6.08
C ASN A 127 2.76 10.42 -6.50
N ARG A 128 3.46 11.23 -5.70
CA ARG A 128 4.74 11.87 -6.06
C ARG A 128 5.97 11.29 -5.38
N ASP A 129 5.78 10.65 -4.23
CA ASP A 129 6.86 10.16 -3.37
C ASP A 129 6.75 8.64 -3.22
N PRO A 130 7.53 7.86 -4.00
CA PRO A 130 7.52 6.40 -3.89
C PRO A 130 7.92 5.89 -2.49
N ALA A 131 8.80 6.59 -1.77
CA ALA A 131 9.20 6.16 -0.42
C ALA A 131 8.03 6.29 0.55
N PHE A 132 7.32 7.40 0.52
CA PHE A 132 6.09 7.59 1.30
C PHE A 132 5.00 6.58 0.92
N ASN A 133 4.83 6.31 -0.38
CA ASN A 133 3.85 5.32 -0.84
C ASN A 133 4.18 3.91 -0.33
N ILE A 134 5.45 3.48 -0.39
CA ILE A 134 5.93 2.20 0.16
C ILE A 134 5.65 2.13 1.66
N GLU A 135 5.94 3.19 2.40
CA GLU A 135 5.71 3.25 3.85
C GLU A 135 4.23 3.14 4.19
N MET A 136 3.36 3.95 3.55
CA MET A 136 1.91 3.90 3.78
C MET A 136 1.30 2.55 3.40
N SER A 137 1.75 1.95 2.30
CA SER A 137 1.32 0.60 1.89
C SER A 137 1.74 -0.46 2.90
N SER A 138 2.93 -0.32 3.49
CA SER A 138 3.40 -1.21 4.54
C SER A 138 2.60 -1.06 5.84
N LEU A 139 2.27 0.16 6.23
CA LEU A 139 1.41 0.41 7.38
C LEU A 139 -0.01 -0.14 7.17
N ASN A 140 -0.54 -0.07 5.94
CA ASN A 140 -1.83 -0.69 5.60
C ASN A 140 -1.76 -2.22 5.67
N LEU A 141 -0.64 -2.85 5.31
CA LEU A 141 -0.44 -4.30 5.53
C LEU A 141 -0.46 -4.65 7.03
N ILE A 142 0.15 -3.83 7.87
CA ILE A 142 0.14 -4.04 9.32
C ILE A 142 -1.28 -3.87 9.88
N ALA A 143 -2.01 -2.86 9.46
CA ALA A 143 -3.39 -2.68 9.85
C ALA A 143 -4.28 -3.84 9.38
N ALA A 144 -4.06 -4.35 8.17
CA ALA A 144 -4.75 -5.53 7.66
C ALA A 144 -4.40 -6.79 8.47
N ALA A 145 -3.14 -6.95 8.90
CA ALA A 145 -2.73 -8.06 9.74
C ALA A 145 -3.43 -8.03 11.11
N ASP A 146 -3.44 -6.86 11.77
CA ASP A 146 -4.15 -6.66 13.04
C ASP A 146 -5.65 -6.97 12.92
N GLU A 147 -6.29 -6.48 11.84
CA GLU A 147 -7.72 -6.73 11.60
C GLU A 147 -8.04 -8.21 11.35
N VAL A 148 -7.18 -8.92 10.60
CA VAL A 148 -7.42 -10.32 10.21
C VAL A 148 -7.07 -11.30 11.33
N THR A 149 -6.01 -11.00 12.11
CA THR A 149 -5.40 -11.98 13.04
C THR A 149 -5.37 -11.50 14.50
N GLY A 150 -5.65 -10.23 14.77
CA GLY A 150 -5.50 -9.61 16.09
C GLY A 150 -4.04 -9.40 16.52
N ARG A 151 -3.07 -9.58 15.62
CA ARG A 151 -1.64 -9.49 15.92
C ARG A 151 -0.85 -8.96 14.72
N ILE A 152 0.37 -8.47 14.97
CA ILE A 152 1.28 -7.91 13.96
C ILE A 152 2.64 -8.64 13.92
N ASP A 153 2.71 -9.85 14.44
CA ASP A 153 3.91 -10.69 14.45
C ASP A 153 4.02 -11.48 13.12
N PHE A 154 4.55 -10.83 12.10
CA PHE A 154 4.62 -11.35 10.73
C PHE A 154 5.38 -12.68 10.59
N PRO A 155 6.50 -12.93 11.31
CA PRO A 155 7.20 -14.23 11.23
C PRO A 155 6.37 -15.42 11.67
N SER A 156 5.32 -15.20 12.47
CA SER A 156 4.48 -16.27 13.02
C SER A 156 3.23 -16.58 12.20
N PHE A 157 2.97 -15.87 11.10
CA PHE A 157 1.77 -16.07 10.31
C PHE A 157 1.83 -17.35 9.47
N SER A 158 0.72 -18.09 9.50
CA SER A 158 0.50 -19.22 8.61
C SER A 158 0.30 -18.77 7.15
N PRO A 159 0.49 -19.68 6.19
CA PRO A 159 0.21 -19.41 4.78
C PRO A 159 -1.21 -18.86 4.51
N GLU A 160 -2.20 -19.34 5.25
CA GLU A 160 -3.59 -18.88 5.13
C GLU A 160 -3.75 -17.45 5.64
N GLU A 161 -3.17 -17.13 6.79
CA GLU A 161 -3.21 -15.77 7.36
C GLU A 161 -2.54 -14.77 6.41
N ILE A 162 -1.39 -15.09 5.84
CA ILE A 162 -0.70 -14.23 4.86
C ILE A 162 -1.61 -13.96 3.64
N GLN A 163 -2.27 -14.98 3.09
CA GLN A 163 -3.21 -14.81 1.98
C GLN A 163 -4.41 -13.94 2.35
N ARG A 164 -4.92 -14.08 3.58
CA ARG A 164 -6.01 -13.24 4.11
C ARG A 164 -5.56 -11.79 4.27
N ILE A 165 -4.36 -11.54 4.78
CA ILE A 165 -3.79 -10.19 4.93
C ILE A 165 -3.69 -9.49 3.57
N TYR A 166 -3.14 -10.16 2.54
CA TYR A 166 -3.12 -9.59 1.19
C TYR A 166 -4.53 -9.38 0.62
N THR A 167 -5.45 -10.33 0.86
CA THR A 167 -6.85 -10.17 0.46
C THR A 167 -7.46 -8.92 1.08
N ARG A 168 -7.21 -8.70 2.39
CA ARG A 168 -7.72 -7.54 3.12
C ARG A 168 -7.08 -6.23 2.67
N TYR A 169 -5.80 -6.25 2.27
CA TYR A 169 -5.16 -5.08 1.64
C TYR A 169 -5.92 -4.61 0.41
N ASN A 170 -6.34 -5.52 -0.46
CA ASN A 170 -7.01 -5.21 -1.73
C ASN A 170 -8.52 -4.96 -1.57
N GLY A 171 -9.14 -5.27 -0.43
CA GLY A 171 -10.58 -5.10 -0.22
C GLY A 171 -11.11 -5.76 1.03
N THR A 172 -12.43 -5.84 1.11
CA THR A 172 -13.16 -6.31 2.32
C THR A 172 -13.73 -7.71 2.18
N ALA A 173 -13.28 -8.50 1.19
CA ALA A 173 -13.79 -9.85 0.98
C ALA A 173 -13.51 -10.74 2.21
N PRO A 174 -14.51 -11.49 2.72
CA PRO A 174 -14.33 -12.32 3.90
C PRO A 174 -13.51 -13.58 3.63
N GLN A 175 -13.43 -14.02 2.39
CA GLN A 175 -12.71 -15.22 1.95
C GLN A 175 -11.48 -14.86 1.10
N ILE A 176 -10.47 -15.74 1.10
CA ILE A 176 -9.25 -15.55 0.32
C ILE A 176 -9.58 -15.39 -1.16
N THR A 177 -9.20 -14.25 -1.72
CA THR A 177 -9.42 -13.91 -3.14
C THR A 177 -8.29 -14.44 -4.03
N ALA A 178 -8.49 -14.35 -5.36
CA ALA A 178 -7.42 -14.62 -6.32
C ALA A 178 -6.21 -13.67 -6.10
N TYR A 179 -6.47 -12.41 -5.74
CA TYR A 179 -5.43 -11.45 -5.39
C TYR A 179 -4.57 -11.93 -4.21
N GLY A 180 -5.18 -12.36 -3.11
CA GLY A 180 -4.46 -12.83 -1.93
C GLY A 180 -3.56 -14.03 -2.23
N ARG A 181 -4.06 -14.98 -3.04
CA ARG A 181 -3.27 -16.15 -3.47
C ARG A 181 -2.10 -15.77 -4.38
N GLU A 182 -2.32 -14.86 -5.33
CA GLU A 182 -1.27 -14.37 -6.24
C GLU A 182 -0.18 -13.61 -5.47
N ALA A 183 -0.54 -12.66 -4.62
CA ALA A 183 0.41 -11.93 -3.79
C ALA A 183 1.22 -12.87 -2.88
N TYR A 184 0.58 -13.90 -2.31
CA TYR A 184 1.27 -14.92 -1.54
C TYR A 184 2.28 -15.72 -2.40
N SER A 185 1.96 -16.06 -3.63
CA SER A 185 2.92 -16.73 -4.53
C SER A 185 4.15 -15.87 -4.81
N HIS A 186 3.95 -14.57 -4.97
CA HIS A 186 5.05 -13.61 -5.11
C HIS A 186 5.87 -13.49 -3.83
N TYR A 187 5.22 -13.52 -2.65
CA TYR A 187 5.91 -13.55 -1.36
C TYR A 187 6.85 -14.75 -1.25
N LEU A 188 6.38 -15.96 -1.55
CA LEU A 188 7.21 -17.15 -1.53
C LEU A 188 8.44 -17.04 -2.45
N ARG A 189 8.27 -16.47 -3.64
CA ARG A 189 9.36 -16.23 -4.59
C ARG A 189 10.42 -15.28 -4.01
N TYR A 190 10.01 -14.17 -3.40
CA TYR A 190 10.95 -13.21 -2.81
C TYR A 190 11.59 -13.73 -1.52
N ALA A 191 10.86 -14.51 -0.73
CA ALA A 191 11.40 -15.13 0.48
C ALA A 191 12.47 -16.19 0.14
N ALA A 192 12.24 -17.01 -0.89
CA ALA A 192 13.24 -17.97 -1.36
C ALA A 192 14.52 -17.26 -1.87
N ALA A 193 14.38 -16.20 -2.67
CA ALA A 193 15.51 -15.44 -3.17
C ALA A 193 16.32 -14.74 -2.05
N GLU A 194 15.68 -14.36 -0.93
CA GLU A 194 16.39 -13.75 0.21
C GLU A 194 17.13 -14.79 1.06
N ALA A 195 16.67 -16.04 1.10
CA ALA A 195 17.31 -17.13 1.82
C ALA A 195 18.59 -17.65 1.14
N GLU A 196 18.79 -17.32 -0.15
CA GLU A 196 19.98 -17.71 -0.94
C GLU A 196 21.15 -16.71 -0.81
N HIS A 197 20.96 -15.61 -0.08
CA HIS A 197 21.93 -14.52 0.09
C HIS A 197 22.28 -14.28 1.57
#